data_7b418090ed040b9ee50d3d36d5a3f5bb
#
_entry.id   7b418090ed040b9ee50d3d36d5a3f5bb
#
_cell.length_a   1.000
_cell.length_b   1.000
_cell.length_c   1.000
_cell.angle_alpha   90.00
_cell.angle_beta   90.00
_cell.angle_gamma   90.00
#
_symmetry.space_group_name_H-M   'P 1'
#
loop_
_entity.id
_entity.type
_entity.pdbx_description
1 polymer ?
#
loop_
_entity_poly.entity_id
_entity_poly.type
_entity_poly.pdbx_seq_one_letter_code
_entity_poly.pdbx_strand_id
1 'polypeptide(L)'
;MKEFDKLYLSWRKGKGSRRHIVGVLEHTPNGSFVFTYDNSSVEKAATEGFAPYTEFPDVLKSYNGQVLEIFGQRIIKSARPDVQQFYEFWEIDPAFKEDKFYMLAHTQGLLPTDNFEFLADYNPIIGLHFLTELAGLTNYKLPPDAIKTGDVLRFEIDKENEFDPEAVKVFNSDKEIGYIKKIHCRLFHKPGTELLKLTVKAIDKNGIINKIFIKVSM
;
A
#
# COMPACT_ATOMS: atom_id res chain seq x y z
N MET A 1 3.56 7.43 -19.78
CA MET A 1 3.04 6.28 -18.99
C MET A 1 2.47 6.86 -17.72
N LYS A 2 1.33 6.39 -17.22
CA LYS A 2 0.78 6.84 -15.94
C LYS A 2 1.56 6.22 -14.80
N GLU A 3 1.58 6.90 -13.65
CA GLU A 3 2.23 6.40 -12.44
C GLU A 3 1.60 5.08 -11.96
N PHE A 4 0.29 4.97 -12.06
CA PHE A 4 -0.49 3.75 -11.80
C PHE A 4 -1.86 3.83 -12.52
N ASP A 5 -2.47 2.68 -12.77
CA ASP A 5 -3.77 2.60 -13.44
C ASP A 5 -4.86 2.02 -12.54
N LYS A 6 -4.48 1.26 -11.50
CA LYS A 6 -5.38 0.52 -10.63
C LYS A 6 -5.00 0.67 -9.17
N LEU A 7 -6.03 0.67 -8.32
CA LEU A 7 -5.89 0.53 -6.87
C LEU A 7 -6.51 -0.79 -6.44
N TYR A 8 -5.78 -1.56 -5.68
CA TYR A 8 -6.25 -2.81 -5.11
C TYR A 8 -6.72 -2.57 -3.68
N LEU A 9 -7.97 -2.94 -3.38
CA LEU A 9 -8.48 -2.94 -2.03
C LEU A 9 -7.95 -4.17 -1.31
N SER A 10 -7.16 -3.94 -0.28
CA SER A 10 -6.61 -4.97 0.59
C SER A 10 -7.34 -4.95 1.93
N TRP A 11 -7.53 -6.12 2.52
CA TRP A 11 -8.05 -6.31 3.86
C TRP A 11 -7.20 -7.33 4.62
N ARG A 12 -7.13 -7.17 5.95
CA ARG A 12 -6.52 -8.15 6.86
C ARG A 12 -7.27 -8.18 8.19
N LYS A 13 -7.30 -9.32 8.86
CA LYS A 13 -7.97 -9.49 10.17
C LYS A 13 -7.40 -8.56 11.26
N GLY A 14 -6.12 -8.23 11.17
CA GLY A 14 -5.43 -7.37 12.12
C GLY A 14 -3.93 -7.31 11.85
N LYS A 15 -3.19 -6.64 12.75
CA LYS A 15 -1.73 -6.53 12.63
C LYS A 15 -1.08 -7.92 12.65
N GLY A 16 -0.17 -8.17 11.72
CA GLY A 16 0.52 -9.46 11.58
C GLY A 16 -0.26 -10.54 10.81
N SER A 17 -1.56 -10.35 10.56
CA SER A 17 -2.35 -11.29 9.74
C SER A 17 -2.04 -11.10 8.25
N ARG A 18 -2.32 -12.17 7.49
CA ARG A 18 -2.20 -12.17 6.03
C ARG A 18 -3.10 -11.10 5.41
N ARG A 19 -2.60 -10.43 4.37
CA ARG A 19 -3.39 -9.54 3.52
C ARG A 19 -4.11 -10.32 2.44
N HIS A 20 -5.39 -10.02 2.26
CA HIS A 20 -6.22 -10.49 1.16
C HIS A 20 -6.48 -9.31 0.23
N ILE A 21 -6.23 -9.48 -1.07
CA ILE A 21 -6.59 -8.49 -2.08
C ILE A 21 -8.04 -8.76 -2.45
N VAL A 22 -8.95 -8.04 -1.83
CA VAL A 22 -10.39 -8.32 -1.91
C VAL A 22 -11.12 -7.62 -3.05
N GLY A 23 -10.47 -6.67 -3.74
CA GLY A 23 -11.09 -6.00 -4.87
C GLY A 23 -10.15 -5.07 -5.62
N VAL A 24 -10.64 -4.50 -6.70
CA VAL A 24 -9.91 -3.57 -7.55
C VAL A 24 -10.77 -2.37 -7.91
N LEU A 25 -10.19 -1.18 -7.82
CA LEU A 25 -10.74 0.09 -8.29
C LEU A 25 -9.92 0.54 -9.50
N GLU A 26 -10.56 0.71 -10.64
CA GLU A 26 -9.88 1.05 -11.88
C GLU A 26 -10.66 2.07 -12.73
N HIS A 27 -9.93 2.77 -13.59
CA HIS A 27 -10.54 3.63 -14.61
C HIS A 27 -11.15 2.80 -15.73
N THR A 28 -12.33 3.20 -16.16
CA THR A 28 -12.92 2.71 -17.40
C THR A 28 -12.42 3.55 -18.60
N PRO A 29 -12.54 3.06 -19.83
CA PRO A 29 -12.15 3.82 -21.03
C PRO A 29 -12.84 5.17 -21.18
N ASN A 30 -14.03 5.34 -20.62
CA ASN A 30 -14.79 6.60 -20.64
C ASN A 30 -14.45 7.58 -19.49
N GLY A 31 -13.41 7.24 -18.68
CA GLY A 31 -12.92 8.10 -17.61
C GLY A 31 -13.67 7.98 -16.26
N SER A 32 -14.67 7.10 -16.16
CA SER A 32 -15.33 6.80 -14.89
C SER A 32 -14.54 5.74 -14.08
N PHE A 33 -14.98 5.50 -12.84
CA PHE A 33 -14.37 4.49 -11.97
C PHE A 33 -15.31 3.31 -11.80
N VAL A 34 -14.71 2.11 -11.76
CA VAL A 34 -15.41 0.86 -11.44
C VAL A 34 -14.68 0.17 -10.29
N PHE A 35 -15.44 -0.32 -9.33
CA PHE A 35 -14.96 -1.20 -8.28
C PHE A 35 -15.57 -2.59 -8.44
N THR A 36 -14.72 -3.60 -8.37
CA THR A 36 -15.13 -5.02 -8.45
C THR A 36 -14.40 -5.81 -7.39
N TYR A 37 -15.12 -6.67 -6.67
CA TYR A 37 -14.51 -7.61 -5.73
C TYR A 37 -13.80 -8.77 -6.46
N ASP A 38 -12.74 -9.29 -5.83
CA ASP A 38 -12.14 -10.57 -6.19
C ASP A 38 -12.81 -11.67 -5.38
N ASN A 39 -13.75 -12.39 -5.99
CA ASN A 39 -14.57 -13.38 -5.30
C ASN A 39 -13.73 -14.46 -4.62
N SER A 40 -12.67 -14.94 -5.26
CA SER A 40 -11.81 -15.99 -4.71
C SER A 40 -11.06 -15.53 -3.45
N SER A 41 -10.62 -14.28 -3.43
CA SER A 41 -9.98 -13.67 -2.26
C SER A 41 -11.00 -13.33 -1.17
N VAL A 42 -12.20 -12.88 -1.55
CA VAL A 42 -13.30 -12.60 -0.62
C VAL A 42 -13.71 -13.88 0.12
N GLU A 43 -13.88 -15.01 -0.56
CA GLU A 43 -14.20 -16.29 0.07
C GLU A 43 -13.15 -16.68 1.13
N LYS A 44 -11.85 -16.54 0.79
CA LYS A 44 -10.76 -16.81 1.74
C LYS A 44 -10.77 -15.83 2.93
N ALA A 45 -10.95 -14.53 2.65
CA ALA A 45 -11.00 -13.50 3.69
C ALA A 45 -12.22 -13.68 4.62
N ALA A 46 -13.36 -14.14 4.10
CA ALA A 46 -14.57 -14.40 4.87
C ALA A 46 -14.35 -15.44 5.98
N THR A 47 -13.51 -16.47 5.74
CA THR A 47 -13.14 -17.45 6.78
C THR A 47 -12.36 -16.82 7.95
N GLU A 48 -11.76 -15.64 7.73
CA GLU A 48 -11.04 -14.87 8.74
C GLU A 48 -11.85 -13.72 9.35
N GLY A 49 -13.12 -13.55 8.92
CA GLY A 49 -14.04 -12.54 9.44
C GLY A 49 -14.13 -11.26 8.59
N PHE A 50 -13.75 -11.33 7.32
CA PHE A 50 -14.00 -10.23 6.37
C PHE A 50 -15.50 -9.99 6.22
N ALA A 51 -15.89 -8.70 6.21
CA ALA A 51 -17.19 -8.23 5.78
C ALA A 51 -17.02 -7.27 4.58
N PRO A 52 -17.91 -7.32 3.60
CA PRO A 52 -17.90 -6.39 2.47
C PRO A 52 -17.98 -4.93 2.94
N TYR A 53 -17.49 -4.03 2.13
CA TYR A 53 -17.64 -2.59 2.37
C TYR A 53 -19.12 -2.22 2.41
N THR A 54 -19.53 -1.44 3.40
CA THR A 54 -20.96 -1.18 3.70
C THR A 54 -21.73 -0.65 2.50
N GLU A 55 -21.11 0.24 1.73
CA GLU A 55 -21.70 0.85 0.54
C GLU A 55 -21.65 -0.07 -0.70
N PHE A 56 -20.90 -1.16 -0.61
CA PHE A 56 -20.71 -2.16 -1.66
C PHE A 56 -20.97 -3.58 -1.13
N PRO A 57 -22.20 -3.89 -0.65
CA PRO A 57 -22.45 -5.13 0.10
C PRO A 57 -22.50 -6.40 -0.75
N ASP A 58 -22.80 -6.29 -2.04
CA ASP A 58 -22.92 -7.44 -2.95
C ASP A 58 -21.59 -7.72 -3.66
N VAL A 59 -20.89 -8.75 -3.20
CA VAL A 59 -19.55 -9.09 -3.72
C VAL A 59 -19.55 -9.61 -5.16
N LEU A 60 -20.71 -9.94 -5.71
CA LEU A 60 -20.85 -10.44 -7.09
C LEU A 60 -21.08 -9.31 -8.11
N LYS A 61 -21.33 -8.10 -7.64
CA LYS A 61 -21.58 -6.94 -8.50
C LYS A 61 -20.32 -6.12 -8.77
N SER A 62 -20.28 -5.54 -9.97
CA SER A 62 -19.40 -4.42 -10.28
C SER A 62 -20.13 -3.11 -9.94
N TYR A 63 -19.44 -2.24 -9.20
CA TYR A 63 -19.97 -0.94 -8.79
C TYR A 63 -19.35 0.17 -9.63
N ASN A 64 -20.17 1.09 -10.10
CA ASN A 64 -19.78 2.25 -10.89
C ASN A 64 -20.46 3.53 -10.35
N GLY A 65 -20.22 4.66 -11.01
CA GLY A 65 -20.79 5.96 -10.59
C GLY A 65 -19.97 6.60 -9.47
N GLN A 66 -20.52 6.73 -8.26
CA GLN A 66 -19.91 7.46 -7.13
C GLN A 66 -18.85 6.66 -6.35
N VAL A 67 -18.28 5.62 -6.93
CA VAL A 67 -17.35 4.72 -6.23
C VAL A 67 -16.14 5.48 -5.66
N LEU A 68 -15.52 6.34 -6.46
CA LEU A 68 -14.37 7.14 -6.01
C LEU A 68 -14.77 8.14 -4.91
N GLU A 69 -15.99 8.70 -4.99
CA GLU A 69 -16.50 9.61 -3.96
C GLU A 69 -16.66 8.90 -2.60
N ILE A 70 -17.16 7.68 -2.61
CA ILE A 70 -17.36 6.86 -1.43
C ILE A 70 -16.00 6.49 -0.82
N PHE A 71 -15.09 5.94 -1.60
CA PHE A 71 -13.74 5.60 -1.11
C PHE A 71 -12.94 6.86 -0.72
N GLY A 72 -13.19 7.99 -1.38
CA GLY A 72 -12.58 9.28 -1.07
C GLY A 72 -12.92 9.82 0.34
N GLN A 73 -13.96 9.30 1.01
CA GLN A 73 -14.27 9.63 2.40
C GLN A 73 -13.19 9.13 3.38
N ARG A 74 -12.31 8.25 2.94
CA ARG A 74 -11.14 7.77 3.70
C ARG A 74 -9.96 8.73 3.70
N ILE A 75 -10.00 9.74 2.84
CA ILE A 75 -8.95 10.76 2.73
C ILE A 75 -9.13 11.79 3.83
N ILE A 76 -8.02 12.24 4.41
CA ILE A 76 -8.01 13.32 5.40
C ILE A 76 -8.69 14.57 4.83
N LYS A 77 -9.54 15.20 5.65
CA LYS A 77 -10.20 16.43 5.25
C LYS A 77 -9.20 17.60 5.24
N SER A 78 -9.21 18.41 4.18
CA SER A 78 -8.30 19.55 4.01
C SER A 78 -8.46 20.64 5.09
N ALA A 79 -9.61 20.69 5.76
CA ALA A 79 -9.87 21.63 6.86
C ALA A 79 -9.21 21.25 8.21
N ARG A 80 -8.54 20.10 8.31
CA ARG A 80 -7.87 19.70 9.56
C ARG A 80 -6.62 20.54 9.81
N PRO A 81 -6.33 20.93 11.06
CA PRO A 81 -5.15 21.72 11.40
C PRO A 81 -3.81 21.01 11.09
N ASP A 82 -3.78 19.67 11.15
CA ASP A 82 -2.60 18.83 10.95
C ASP A 82 -2.44 18.33 9.50
N VAL A 83 -3.29 18.79 8.57
CA VAL A 83 -3.30 18.31 7.18
C VAL A 83 -1.96 18.54 6.46
N GLN A 84 -1.30 19.65 6.73
CA GLN A 84 -0.02 19.97 6.10
C GLN A 84 1.06 18.95 6.50
N GLN A 85 1.15 18.61 7.80
CA GLN A 85 2.07 17.58 8.29
C GLN A 85 1.77 16.20 7.68
N PHE A 86 0.50 15.89 7.48
CA PHE A 86 0.08 14.67 6.80
C PHE A 86 0.56 14.63 5.35
N TYR A 87 0.40 15.73 4.60
CA TYR A 87 0.88 15.81 3.21
C TYR A 87 2.40 15.70 3.12
N GLU A 88 3.13 16.37 4.02
CA GLU A 88 4.60 16.28 4.10
C GLU A 88 5.09 14.87 4.44
N PHE A 89 4.40 14.19 5.36
CA PHE A 89 4.74 12.80 5.70
C PHE A 89 4.59 11.89 4.49
N TRP A 90 3.43 11.95 3.80
CA TRP A 90 3.14 11.11 2.64
C TRP A 90 3.79 11.60 1.34
N GLU A 91 4.49 12.73 1.39
CA GLU A 91 5.13 13.39 0.24
C GLU A 91 4.13 13.65 -0.90
N ILE A 92 2.95 14.15 -0.55
CA ILE A 92 1.89 14.45 -1.50
C ILE A 92 2.28 15.63 -2.39
N ASP A 93 2.24 15.44 -3.70
CA ASP A 93 2.41 16.53 -4.64
C ASP A 93 1.23 17.51 -4.52
N PRO A 94 1.48 18.81 -4.23
CA PRO A 94 0.43 19.82 -4.09
C PRO A 94 -0.50 19.93 -5.30
N ALA A 95 -0.02 19.58 -6.49
CA ALA A 95 -0.83 19.60 -7.72
C ALA A 95 -1.94 18.54 -7.71
N PHE A 96 -1.79 17.45 -6.94
CA PHE A 96 -2.73 16.32 -6.93
C PHE A 96 -3.46 16.13 -5.59
N LYS A 97 -3.33 17.07 -4.64
CA LYS A 97 -3.97 16.96 -3.32
C LYS A 97 -5.51 16.85 -3.35
N GLU A 98 -6.14 17.33 -4.42
CA GLU A 98 -7.59 17.25 -4.63
C GLU A 98 -8.00 16.03 -5.49
N ASP A 99 -7.04 15.32 -6.06
CA ASP A 99 -7.29 14.09 -6.81
C ASP A 99 -7.45 12.91 -5.83
N LYS A 100 -8.68 12.45 -5.66
CA LYS A 100 -9.01 11.36 -4.73
C LYS A 100 -8.33 10.04 -5.09
N PHE A 101 -8.19 9.75 -6.39
CA PHE A 101 -7.55 8.51 -6.82
C PHE A 101 -6.05 8.51 -6.50
N TYR A 102 -5.38 9.65 -6.76
CA TYR A 102 -4.00 9.88 -6.37
C TYR A 102 -3.84 9.82 -4.84
N MET A 103 -4.69 10.50 -4.10
CA MET A 103 -4.65 10.52 -2.64
C MET A 103 -4.82 9.13 -2.03
N LEU A 104 -5.76 8.33 -2.54
CA LEU A 104 -5.94 6.94 -2.08
C LEU A 104 -4.70 6.07 -2.37
N ALA A 105 -4.04 6.27 -3.52
CA ALA A 105 -2.82 5.55 -3.88
C ALA A 105 -1.68 5.85 -2.90
N HIS A 106 -1.41 7.14 -2.68
CA HIS A 106 -0.25 7.59 -1.91
C HIS A 106 -0.45 7.45 -0.40
N THR A 107 -1.65 7.71 0.12
CA THR A 107 -1.95 7.60 1.56
C THR A 107 -2.48 6.22 1.97
N GLN A 108 -2.74 5.37 0.98
CA GLN A 108 -3.35 4.04 1.14
C GLN A 108 -4.75 4.10 1.77
N GLY A 109 -5.35 5.27 1.93
CA GLY A 109 -6.67 5.46 2.53
C GLY A 109 -6.81 4.80 3.92
N LEU A 110 -5.74 4.79 4.70
CA LEU A 110 -5.68 4.11 6.00
C LEU A 110 -6.58 4.80 7.02
N LEU A 111 -7.45 4.02 7.68
CA LEU A 111 -8.25 4.47 8.80
C LEU A 111 -7.93 3.64 10.06
N PRO A 112 -7.87 4.27 11.24
CA PRO A 112 -7.67 3.53 12.50
C PRO A 112 -8.84 2.60 12.86
N THR A 113 -10.01 2.84 12.27
CA THR A 113 -11.28 2.19 12.61
C THR A 113 -11.56 0.91 11.86
N ASP A 114 -10.78 0.62 10.82
CA ASP A 114 -10.95 -0.58 10.02
C ASP A 114 -9.60 -1.17 9.55
N ASN A 115 -9.68 -2.27 8.83
CA ASN A 115 -8.53 -3.04 8.36
C ASN A 115 -8.35 -2.99 6.83
N PHE A 116 -8.97 -2.01 6.16
CA PHE A 116 -8.82 -1.80 4.72
C PHE A 116 -7.66 -0.87 4.40
N GLU A 117 -7.03 -1.13 3.27
CA GLU A 117 -6.02 -0.23 2.67
C GLU A 117 -6.06 -0.34 1.14
N PHE A 118 -5.73 0.76 0.46
CA PHE A 118 -5.57 0.80 -0.99
C PHE A 118 -4.09 0.67 -1.36
N LEU A 119 -3.80 -0.22 -2.31
CA LEU A 119 -2.45 -0.47 -2.79
C LEU A 119 -2.41 -0.23 -4.31
N ALA A 120 -1.61 0.74 -4.74
CA ALA A 120 -1.43 1.04 -6.15
C ALA A 120 -0.46 0.05 -6.82
N ASP A 121 -0.78 -0.35 -8.05
CA ASP A 121 0.15 -1.08 -8.92
C ASP A 121 0.98 -0.08 -9.71
N TYR A 122 2.07 0.39 -9.08
CA TYR A 122 2.92 1.44 -9.63
C TYR A 122 3.68 1.01 -10.88
N ASN A 123 3.91 1.97 -11.79
CA ASN A 123 4.74 1.81 -12.96
C ASN A 123 6.10 2.48 -12.77
N PRO A 124 7.20 1.89 -13.27
CA PRO A 124 8.55 2.46 -13.16
C PRO A 124 8.69 3.65 -14.12
N ILE A 125 8.42 4.85 -13.63
CA ILE A 125 8.56 6.11 -14.34
C ILE A 125 9.54 7.04 -13.62
N ILE A 126 10.29 7.83 -14.37
CA ILE A 126 11.19 8.83 -13.80
C ILE A 126 10.39 9.81 -12.96
N GLY A 127 10.85 10.06 -11.72
CA GLY A 127 10.17 10.90 -10.76
C GLY A 127 9.15 10.16 -9.89
N LEU A 128 8.93 8.87 -10.12
CA LEU A 128 8.11 8.05 -9.21
C LEU A 128 8.62 8.15 -7.78
N HIS A 129 7.73 8.40 -6.85
CA HIS A 129 7.97 8.25 -5.43
C HIS A 129 6.68 7.92 -4.68
N PHE A 130 6.76 7.04 -3.72
CA PHE A 130 5.65 6.72 -2.82
C PHE A 130 6.17 6.12 -1.51
N LEU A 131 5.32 6.16 -0.50
CA LEU A 131 5.61 5.54 0.79
C LEU A 131 4.86 4.22 0.94
N THR A 132 5.54 3.24 1.53
CA THR A 132 4.93 1.98 1.91
C THR A 132 5.49 1.49 3.25
N GLU A 133 4.67 0.73 3.99
CA GLU A 133 5.10 0.07 5.23
C GLU A 133 5.70 -1.29 4.89
N LEU A 134 6.81 -1.66 5.51
CA LEU A 134 7.35 -3.01 5.38
C LEU A 134 6.41 -4.05 5.99
N ALA A 135 6.22 -5.14 5.28
CA ALA A 135 5.46 -6.30 5.72
C ALA A 135 6.37 -7.32 6.46
N GLY A 136 5.78 -8.20 7.25
CA GLY A 136 6.49 -9.31 7.88
C GLY A 136 7.37 -8.96 9.07
N LEU A 137 7.38 -7.72 9.57
CA LEU A 137 8.25 -7.27 10.68
C LEU A 137 8.13 -8.13 11.94
N THR A 138 6.96 -8.71 12.19
CA THR A 138 6.71 -9.56 13.35
C THR A 138 7.60 -10.81 13.37
N ASN A 139 8.11 -11.24 12.21
CA ASN A 139 8.97 -12.42 12.09
C ASN A 139 10.43 -12.13 12.47
N TYR A 140 10.85 -10.86 12.44
CA TYR A 140 12.26 -10.49 12.58
C TYR A 140 12.64 -9.98 13.97
N LYS A 141 11.68 -9.56 14.81
CA LYS A 141 11.90 -9.03 16.18
C LYS A 141 13.08 -8.05 16.22
N LEU A 142 13.06 -7.05 15.35
CA LEU A 142 14.15 -6.10 15.21
C LEU A 142 14.35 -5.29 16.49
N PRO A 143 15.59 -5.18 17.02
CA PRO A 143 15.88 -4.30 18.13
C PRO A 143 15.69 -2.82 17.73
N PRO A 144 15.44 -1.91 18.70
CA PRO A 144 15.08 -0.52 18.42
C PRO A 144 16.11 0.29 17.64
N ASP A 145 17.37 -0.14 17.68
CA ASP A 145 18.54 0.48 17.03
C ASP A 145 18.95 -0.20 15.72
N ALA A 146 18.23 -1.26 15.31
CA ALA A 146 18.56 -2.03 14.09
C ALA A 146 18.50 -1.22 12.80
N ILE A 147 17.77 -0.11 12.82
CA ILE A 147 17.51 0.72 11.63
C ILE A 147 17.25 2.17 12.05
N LYS A 148 17.63 3.12 11.20
CA LYS A 148 17.44 4.56 11.40
C LYS A 148 16.74 5.21 10.20
N THR A 149 16.04 6.32 10.46
CA THR A 149 15.53 7.17 9.39
C THR A 149 16.68 7.66 8.51
N GLY A 150 16.49 7.56 7.20
CA GLY A 150 17.50 7.89 6.19
C GLY A 150 18.37 6.71 5.75
N ASP A 151 18.32 5.56 6.44
CA ASP A 151 19.06 4.38 5.98
C ASP A 151 18.64 4.00 4.56
N VAL A 152 19.63 3.71 3.71
CA VAL A 152 19.41 3.19 2.36
C VAL A 152 19.33 1.68 2.43
N LEU A 153 18.27 1.14 1.82
CA LEU A 153 17.95 -0.28 1.88
C LEU A 153 18.22 -0.97 0.55
N ARG A 154 18.59 -2.24 0.61
CA ARG A 154 18.71 -3.13 -0.54
C ARG A 154 17.47 -4.02 -0.62
N PHE A 155 17.13 -4.46 -1.81
CA PHE A 155 16.03 -5.40 -2.03
C PHE A 155 16.46 -6.57 -2.93
N GLU A 156 15.78 -7.69 -2.79
CA GLU A 156 15.96 -8.88 -3.62
C GLU A 156 14.60 -9.56 -3.87
N ILE A 157 14.40 -10.08 -5.08
CA ILE A 157 13.25 -10.93 -5.39
C ILE A 157 13.41 -12.26 -4.67
N ASP A 158 12.42 -12.64 -3.85
CA ASP A 158 12.40 -13.90 -3.11
C ASP A 158 11.75 -15.01 -3.93
N LYS A 159 12.53 -15.63 -4.80
CA LYS A 159 12.06 -16.71 -5.70
C LYS A 159 11.64 -17.99 -4.96
N GLU A 160 12.05 -18.13 -3.71
CA GLU A 160 11.79 -19.33 -2.89
C GLU A 160 10.62 -19.11 -1.91
N ASN A 161 9.91 -17.98 -2.02
CA ASN A 161 8.81 -17.68 -1.13
C ASN A 161 7.60 -18.57 -1.41
N GLU A 162 7.25 -19.43 -0.47
CA GLU A 162 6.13 -20.38 -0.61
C GLU A 162 4.75 -19.70 -0.56
N PHE A 163 4.65 -18.46 -0.07
CA PHE A 163 3.38 -17.77 0.15
C PHE A 163 3.05 -16.73 -0.92
N ASP A 164 4.07 -16.15 -1.55
CA ASP A 164 3.90 -15.11 -2.56
C ASP A 164 5.04 -15.19 -3.60
N PRO A 165 4.75 -15.64 -4.83
CA PRO A 165 5.76 -15.73 -5.88
C PRO A 165 6.31 -14.37 -6.32
N GLU A 166 5.62 -13.28 -6.00
CA GLU A 166 6.06 -11.90 -6.26
C GLU A 166 6.77 -11.26 -5.05
N ALA A 167 7.08 -12.03 -4.00
CA ALA A 167 7.69 -11.49 -2.78
C ALA A 167 9.04 -10.80 -3.05
N VAL A 168 9.25 -9.66 -2.39
CA VAL A 168 10.50 -8.89 -2.46
C VAL A 168 11.00 -8.66 -1.05
N LYS A 169 12.15 -9.27 -0.71
CA LYS A 169 12.88 -9.08 0.55
C LYS A 169 13.53 -7.71 0.60
N VAL A 170 13.58 -7.15 1.81
CA VAL A 170 14.26 -5.89 2.07
C VAL A 170 15.34 -6.10 3.13
N PHE A 171 16.51 -5.51 2.87
CA PHE A 171 17.68 -5.63 3.72
C PHE A 171 18.19 -4.27 4.17
N ASN A 172 18.61 -4.17 5.42
CA ASN A 172 19.48 -3.10 5.91
C ASN A 172 20.89 -3.68 6.04
N SER A 173 21.82 -3.25 5.19
CA SER A 173 23.10 -3.93 4.96
C SER A 173 22.86 -5.41 4.61
N ASP A 174 23.40 -6.36 5.37
CA ASP A 174 23.24 -7.80 5.14
C ASP A 174 22.07 -8.42 5.94
N LYS A 175 21.38 -7.61 6.75
CA LYS A 175 20.31 -8.11 7.61
C LYS A 175 18.95 -7.95 6.92
N GLU A 176 18.25 -9.05 6.73
CA GLU A 176 16.86 -9.04 6.28
C GLU A 176 15.96 -8.41 7.34
N ILE A 177 15.12 -7.47 6.95
CA ILE A 177 14.28 -6.67 7.86
C ILE A 177 12.78 -6.74 7.54
N GLY A 178 12.39 -7.35 6.44
CA GLY A 178 10.98 -7.48 6.05
C GLY A 178 10.79 -7.61 4.55
N TYR A 179 9.56 -7.39 4.12
CA TYR A 179 9.13 -7.50 2.73
C TYR A 179 8.42 -6.25 2.25
N ILE A 180 8.47 -5.99 0.96
CA ILE A 180 7.58 -5.03 0.31
C ILE A 180 6.14 -5.55 0.39
N LYS A 181 5.18 -4.64 0.61
CA LYS A 181 3.74 -5.02 0.60
C LYS A 181 3.33 -5.65 -0.73
N LYS A 182 2.44 -6.63 -0.64
CA LYS A 182 1.74 -7.21 -1.80
C LYS A 182 1.16 -6.10 -2.69
N ILE A 183 1.13 -6.28 -3.99
CA ILE A 183 0.84 -5.27 -5.02
C ILE A 183 2.02 -4.31 -5.24
N HIS A 184 2.53 -3.60 -4.21
CA HIS A 184 3.71 -2.75 -4.37
C HIS A 184 4.94 -3.55 -4.81
N CYS A 185 5.07 -4.83 -4.45
CA CYS A 185 6.14 -5.70 -4.90
C CYS A 185 6.15 -5.88 -6.42
N ARG A 186 5.01 -5.77 -7.10
CA ARG A 186 4.93 -5.89 -8.57
C ARG A 186 5.80 -4.87 -9.31
N LEU A 187 5.97 -3.68 -8.76
CA LEU A 187 6.88 -2.68 -9.31
C LEU A 187 8.28 -3.26 -9.53
N PHE A 188 8.77 -4.06 -8.59
CA PHE A 188 10.14 -4.59 -8.57
C PHE A 188 10.39 -5.70 -9.59
N HIS A 189 9.33 -6.19 -10.24
CA HIS A 189 9.39 -7.18 -11.33
C HIS A 189 9.27 -6.54 -12.73
N LYS A 190 9.04 -5.23 -12.81
CA LYS A 190 8.90 -4.51 -14.08
C LYS A 190 10.28 -4.10 -14.63
N PRO A 191 10.45 -3.92 -15.96
CA PRO A 191 11.70 -3.41 -16.53
C PRO A 191 12.06 -2.02 -16.00
N GLY A 192 13.35 -1.73 -15.81
CA GLY A 192 13.83 -0.42 -15.36
C GLY A 192 13.92 -0.26 -13.84
N THR A 193 13.68 -1.32 -13.09
CA THR A 193 13.67 -1.29 -11.61
C THR A 193 15.05 -1.23 -10.97
N GLU A 194 16.11 -1.39 -11.74
CA GLU A 194 17.50 -1.18 -11.31
C GLU A 194 17.79 0.25 -10.82
N LEU A 195 16.93 1.21 -11.20
CA LEU A 195 17.03 2.61 -10.77
C LEU A 195 16.27 2.89 -9.44
N LEU A 196 15.52 1.91 -8.95
CA LEU A 196 14.76 2.08 -7.71
C LEU A 196 15.69 2.24 -6.51
N LYS A 197 15.34 3.22 -5.67
CA LYS A 197 16.00 3.49 -4.38
C LYS A 197 15.00 3.33 -3.27
N LEU A 198 15.41 2.64 -2.21
CA LEU A 198 14.64 2.48 -0.99
C LEU A 198 15.34 3.21 0.14
N THR A 199 14.59 4.07 0.85
CA THR A 199 15.09 4.78 2.03
C THR A 199 14.10 4.69 3.17
N VAL A 200 14.60 4.60 4.40
CA VAL A 200 13.75 4.61 5.59
C VAL A 200 13.19 6.02 5.80
N LYS A 201 11.88 6.17 5.74
CA LYS A 201 11.18 7.45 5.94
C LYS A 201 10.85 7.69 7.40
N ALA A 202 10.32 6.67 8.08
CA ALA A 202 9.91 6.78 9.47
C ALA A 202 9.87 5.40 10.13
N ILE A 203 10.04 5.38 11.45
CA ILE A 203 10.02 4.18 12.27
C ILE A 203 9.07 4.43 13.44
N ASP A 204 8.05 3.57 13.59
CA ASP A 204 7.22 3.51 14.78
C ASP A 204 7.78 2.44 15.71
N LYS A 205 8.14 2.83 16.93
CA LYS A 205 8.73 1.92 17.94
C LYS A 205 8.17 2.19 19.33
N ASN A 206 7.94 1.11 20.06
CA ASN A 206 7.62 1.11 21.48
C ASN A 206 8.32 -0.09 22.13
N GLY A 207 9.56 0.12 22.56
CA GLY A 207 10.46 -0.95 23.03
C GLY A 207 10.96 -1.87 21.90
N ILE A 208 10.14 -2.14 20.91
CA ILE A 208 10.48 -2.87 19.66
C ILE A 208 10.03 -2.05 18.45
N ILE A 209 10.55 -2.37 17.28
CA ILE A 209 10.12 -1.77 16.03
C ILE A 209 8.76 -2.36 15.64
N ASN A 210 7.74 -1.49 15.55
CA ASN A 210 6.37 -1.86 15.20
C ASN A 210 6.06 -1.68 13.72
N LYS A 211 6.56 -0.57 13.13
CA LYS A 211 6.40 -0.26 11.70
C LYS A 211 7.65 0.42 11.18
N ILE A 212 7.97 0.13 9.95
CA ILE A 212 8.98 0.82 9.17
C ILE A 212 8.30 1.33 7.90
N PHE A 213 8.23 2.65 7.74
CA PHE A 213 7.82 3.28 6.49
C PHE A 213 9.06 3.53 5.65
N ILE A 214 9.01 3.08 4.42
CA ILE A 214 10.05 3.31 3.44
C ILE A 214 9.53 4.18 2.30
N LYS A 215 10.39 5.03 1.78
CA LYS A 215 10.21 5.71 0.51
C LYS A 215 10.80 4.83 -0.58
N VAL A 216 10.00 4.55 -1.60
CA VAL A 216 10.43 3.99 -2.87
C VAL A 216 10.48 5.14 -3.86
N SER A 217 11.59 5.30 -4.58
CA SER A 217 11.76 6.39 -5.56
C SER A 217 12.58 5.94 -6.77
N MET A 218 12.38 6.62 -7.88
CA MET A 218 13.07 6.37 -9.14
C MET A 218 13.60 7.67 -9.75
#